data_0c7afb2f9104cd91b05067b280fcfbc3
#
_entry.id   0c7afb2f9104cd91b05067b280fcfbc3
#
_cell.length_a   1.000
_cell.length_b   1.000
_cell.length_c   1.000
_cell.angle_alpha   90.00
_cell.angle_beta   90.00
_cell.angle_gamma   90.00
#
_symmetry.space_group_name_H-M   'P 1'
#
loop_
_entity.id
_entity.type
_entity.pdbx_description
1 polymer ?
#
loop_
_entity_poly.entity_id
_entity_poly.type
_entity_poly.pdbx_seq_one_letter_code
_entity_poly.pdbx_strand_id
1 'polypeptide(L)'
;MDDSTQLVAIMEAIAKELGELGSTIDRLQTMLSPALFEIATNSDYVRNVQTLDLTSQRLNEMSTFIFSLNHAVPRDCLVNSSSALSEVKLAALAHRLMGEEADPDEQVSGDLDLF
;
A
#
# COMPACT_ATOMS: atom_id res chain seq x y z
N MET A 1 -29.16 9.72 0.27
CA MET A 1 -28.24 8.70 0.73
C MET A 1 -26.93 9.38 1.14
N ASP A 2 -26.50 9.13 2.35
CA ASP A 2 -25.31 9.79 2.88
C ASP A 2 -24.06 9.03 2.47
N ASP A 3 -23.21 9.66 1.67
CA ASP A 3 -21.94 9.09 1.21
C ASP A 3 -20.79 9.38 2.17
N SER A 4 -21.11 9.92 3.35
CA SER A 4 -20.10 10.25 4.35
C SER A 4 -19.50 8.99 4.98
N THR A 5 -18.19 9.01 5.15
CA THR A 5 -17.44 7.92 5.77
C THR A 5 -16.58 8.51 6.88
N GLN A 6 -16.36 7.74 7.94
CA GLN A 6 -15.46 8.18 9.01
C GLN A 6 -14.04 8.31 8.46
N LEU A 7 -13.43 9.45 8.72
CA LEU A 7 -12.05 9.68 8.28
C LEU A 7 -11.10 8.65 8.87
N VAL A 8 -11.31 8.24 10.12
CA VAL A 8 -10.47 7.21 10.76
C VAL A 8 -10.49 5.89 10.00
N ALA A 9 -11.65 5.51 9.44
CA ALA A 9 -11.75 4.26 8.67
C ALA A 9 -10.93 4.34 7.38
N ILE A 10 -10.96 5.49 6.71
CA ILE A 10 -10.18 5.72 5.50
C ILE A 10 -8.69 5.68 5.83
N MET A 11 -8.28 6.35 6.91
CA MET A 11 -6.88 6.38 7.32
C MET A 11 -6.37 5.00 7.70
N GLU A 12 -7.18 4.18 8.38
CA GLU A 12 -6.82 2.79 8.67
C GLU A 12 -6.59 1.99 7.40
N ALA A 13 -7.47 2.16 6.40
CA ALA A 13 -7.34 1.48 5.12
C ALA A 13 -6.06 1.89 4.40
N ILE A 14 -5.73 3.18 4.42
CA ILE A 14 -4.50 3.69 3.79
C ILE A 14 -3.27 3.12 4.52
N ALA A 15 -3.27 3.13 5.84
CA ALA A 15 -2.14 2.61 6.62
C ALA A 15 -1.91 1.13 6.31
N LYS A 16 -2.98 0.36 6.24
CA LYS A 16 -2.91 -1.07 5.92
C LYS A 16 -2.34 -1.28 4.51
N GLU A 17 -2.81 -0.50 3.54
CA GLU A 17 -2.35 -0.60 2.15
C GLU A 17 -0.86 -0.29 2.04
N LEU A 18 -0.41 0.77 2.70
CA LEU A 18 1.00 1.14 2.69
C LEU A 18 1.87 0.05 3.34
N GLY A 19 1.41 -0.52 4.44
CA GLY A 19 2.13 -1.61 5.12
C GLY A 19 2.23 -2.86 4.24
N GLU A 20 1.16 -3.19 3.54
CA GLU A 20 1.16 -4.33 2.62
C GLU A 20 2.11 -4.11 1.45
N LEU A 21 2.18 -2.89 0.91
CA LEU A 21 3.12 -2.56 -0.16
C LEU A 21 4.56 -2.69 0.32
N GLY A 22 4.86 -2.19 1.52
CA GLY A 22 6.19 -2.33 2.10
C GLY A 22 6.59 -3.79 2.27
N SER A 23 5.68 -4.61 2.79
CA SER A 23 5.92 -6.04 2.97
C SER A 23 6.12 -6.75 1.64
N THR A 24 5.38 -6.35 0.61
CA THR A 24 5.52 -6.93 -0.73
C THR A 24 6.91 -6.66 -1.29
N ILE A 25 7.40 -5.43 -1.14
CA ILE A 25 8.74 -5.09 -1.59
C ILE A 25 9.80 -5.92 -0.86
N ASP A 26 9.65 -6.08 0.45
CA ASP A 26 10.58 -6.90 1.24
C ASP A 26 10.61 -8.34 0.76
N ARG A 27 9.44 -8.92 0.47
CA ARG A 27 9.36 -10.29 -0.04
C ARG A 27 10.01 -10.41 -1.41
N LEU A 28 9.79 -9.44 -2.28
CA LEU A 28 10.39 -9.45 -3.61
C LEU A 28 11.92 -9.37 -3.52
N GLN A 29 12.44 -8.52 -2.65
CA GLN A 29 13.88 -8.44 -2.43
C GLN A 29 14.45 -9.77 -1.96
N THR A 30 13.77 -10.43 -1.01
CA THR A 30 14.21 -11.72 -0.48
C THR A 30 14.22 -12.79 -1.55
N MET A 31 13.19 -12.80 -2.40
CA MET A 31 13.08 -13.79 -3.47
C MET A 31 14.09 -13.58 -4.59
N LEU A 32 14.40 -12.33 -4.93
CA LEU A 32 15.25 -12.00 -6.05
C LEU A 32 16.73 -11.90 -5.68
N SER A 33 17.02 -11.68 -4.40
CA SER A 33 18.36 -11.42 -3.92
C SER A 33 19.39 -12.50 -4.32
N PRO A 34 19.10 -13.80 -4.17
CA PRO A 34 20.08 -14.82 -4.58
C PRO A 34 20.41 -14.79 -6.07
N ALA A 35 19.39 -14.62 -6.92
CA ALA A 35 19.59 -14.59 -8.37
C ALA A 35 20.36 -13.33 -8.80
N LEU A 36 20.00 -12.20 -8.21
CA LEU A 36 20.63 -10.92 -8.53
C LEU A 36 22.06 -10.85 -8.02
N PHE A 37 22.36 -11.50 -6.91
CA PHE A 37 23.69 -11.52 -6.33
C PHE A 37 24.71 -12.14 -7.27
N GLU A 38 24.31 -13.16 -8.02
CA GLU A 38 25.19 -13.82 -8.98
C GLU A 38 25.54 -12.90 -10.17
N ILE A 39 24.67 -11.94 -10.48
CA ILE A 39 24.84 -11.01 -11.58
C ILE A 39 25.51 -9.73 -11.10
N ALA A 40 25.55 -9.53 -9.80
CA ALA A 40 25.87 -8.25 -9.18
C ALA A 40 27.37 -8.01 -9.07
N THR A 41 27.94 -7.60 -10.19
CA THR A 41 29.30 -7.06 -10.16
C THR A 41 29.30 -5.57 -10.46
N ASN A 42 28.10 -4.96 -10.58
CA ASN A 42 28.07 -3.57 -10.98
C ASN A 42 27.36 -2.71 -9.92
N SER A 43 27.75 -1.44 -9.86
CA SER A 43 27.26 -0.49 -8.86
C SER A 43 25.78 -0.17 -9.03
N ASP A 44 25.22 -0.37 -10.22
CA ASP A 44 23.80 -0.12 -10.48
C ASP A 44 22.91 -1.11 -9.71
N TYR A 45 23.35 -2.36 -9.60
CA TYR A 45 22.64 -3.37 -8.81
C TYR A 45 22.57 -2.94 -7.33
N VAL A 46 23.72 -2.55 -6.77
CA VAL A 46 23.79 -2.12 -5.36
C VAL A 46 22.85 -0.94 -5.14
N ARG A 47 22.88 0.02 -6.05
CA ARG A 47 22.02 1.20 -5.96
C ARG A 47 20.54 0.83 -6.01
N ASN A 48 20.17 -0.10 -6.90
CA ASN A 48 18.79 -0.54 -7.03
C ASN A 48 18.30 -1.26 -5.79
N VAL A 49 19.14 -2.10 -5.19
CA VAL A 49 18.80 -2.79 -3.92
C VAL A 49 18.60 -1.77 -2.81
N GLN A 50 19.50 -0.77 -2.71
CA GLN A 50 19.36 0.28 -1.71
C GLN A 50 18.08 1.09 -1.91
N THR A 51 17.70 1.34 -3.17
CA THR A 51 16.45 2.04 -3.49
C THR A 51 15.24 1.25 -3.05
N LEU A 52 15.22 -0.04 -3.29
CA LEU A 52 14.11 -0.92 -2.87
C LEU A 52 14.01 -0.97 -1.35
N ASP A 53 15.16 -1.08 -0.67
CA ASP A 53 15.22 -1.09 0.79
C ASP A 53 14.63 0.19 1.36
N LEU A 54 15.06 1.32 0.83
CA LEU A 54 14.60 2.63 1.29
C LEU A 54 13.11 2.81 1.00
N THR A 55 12.66 2.35 -0.16
CA THR A 55 11.24 2.44 -0.54
C THR A 55 10.38 1.63 0.43
N SER A 56 10.81 0.41 0.76
CA SER A 56 10.12 -0.43 1.73
C SER A 56 10.04 0.26 3.10
N GLN A 57 11.15 0.82 3.56
CA GLN A 57 11.19 1.54 4.83
C GLN A 57 10.24 2.74 4.82
N ARG A 58 10.25 3.51 3.74
CA ARG A 58 9.36 4.68 3.61
C ARG A 58 7.89 4.28 3.66
N LEU A 59 7.53 3.20 2.99
CA LEU A 59 6.16 2.70 3.00
C LEU A 59 5.74 2.27 4.40
N ASN A 60 6.60 1.53 5.08
CA ASN A 60 6.33 1.07 6.45
C ASN A 60 6.23 2.24 7.43
N GLU A 61 7.09 3.23 7.29
CA GLU A 61 7.06 4.41 8.16
C GLU A 61 5.83 5.27 7.91
N MET A 62 5.40 5.41 6.64
CA MET A 62 4.17 6.11 6.33
C MET A 62 2.95 5.39 6.89
N SER A 63 2.96 4.07 6.82
CA SER A 63 1.90 3.25 7.43
C SER A 63 1.80 3.53 8.92
N THR A 64 2.93 3.48 9.62
CA THR A 64 3.00 3.74 11.06
C THR A 64 2.57 5.16 11.39
N PHE A 65 3.03 6.13 10.59
CA PHE A 65 2.67 7.54 10.80
C PHE A 65 1.16 7.75 10.71
N ILE A 66 0.54 7.23 9.65
CA ILE A 66 -0.91 7.38 9.46
C ILE A 66 -1.67 6.66 10.56
N PHE A 67 -1.22 5.47 10.94
CA PHE A 67 -1.85 4.72 12.02
C PHE A 67 -1.79 5.50 13.33
N SER A 68 -0.65 6.10 13.64
CA SER A 68 -0.47 6.90 14.85
C SER A 68 -1.30 8.19 14.80
N LEU A 69 -1.29 8.86 13.65
CA LEU A 69 -2.06 10.09 13.45
C LEU A 69 -3.56 9.82 13.63
N ASN A 70 -4.00 8.63 13.25
CA ASN A 70 -5.39 8.23 13.34
C ASN A 70 -5.92 8.31 14.77
N HIS A 71 -5.07 8.11 15.77
CA HIS A 71 -5.46 8.19 17.16
C HIS A 71 -5.81 9.63 17.58
N ALA A 72 -5.31 10.63 16.85
CA ALA A 72 -5.57 12.04 17.14
C ALA A 72 -6.83 12.57 16.41
N VAL A 73 -7.40 11.78 15.50
CA VAL A 73 -8.56 12.20 14.72
C VAL A 73 -9.84 11.81 15.45
N PRO A 74 -10.78 12.77 15.63
CA PRO A 74 -12.08 12.43 16.24
C PRO A 74 -12.82 11.38 15.42
N ARG A 75 -13.41 10.42 16.11
CA ARG A 75 -14.11 9.32 15.44
C ARG A 75 -15.39 9.75 14.73
N ASP A 76 -15.94 10.89 15.12
CA ASP A 76 -17.13 11.47 14.49
C ASP A 76 -16.79 12.37 13.30
N CYS A 77 -15.50 12.46 12.92
CA CYS A 77 -15.11 13.22 11.74
C CYS A 77 -15.51 12.45 10.49
N LEU A 78 -16.44 13.01 9.73
CA LEU A 78 -16.97 12.40 8.53
C LEU A 78 -16.50 13.17 7.30
N VAL A 79 -16.18 12.43 6.25
CA VAL A 79 -15.81 13.01 4.96
C VAL A 79 -16.57 12.32 3.85
N ASN A 80 -16.86 13.04 2.79
CA ASN A 80 -17.41 12.45 1.59
C ASN A 80 -16.25 12.08 0.66
N SER A 81 -15.99 10.78 0.53
CA SER A 81 -14.87 10.27 -0.23
C SER A 81 -15.23 9.83 -1.65
N SER A 82 -16.49 9.94 -2.06
CA SER A 82 -16.93 9.41 -3.35
C SER A 82 -16.17 10.02 -4.51
N SER A 83 -15.96 11.33 -4.50
CA SER A 83 -15.23 12.00 -5.58
C SER A 83 -13.76 11.55 -5.65
N ALA A 84 -13.11 11.45 -4.49
CA ALA A 84 -11.73 10.97 -4.42
C ALA A 84 -11.61 9.52 -4.87
N LEU A 85 -12.56 8.68 -4.44
CA LEU A 85 -12.56 7.27 -4.83
C LEU A 85 -12.74 7.08 -6.32
N SER A 86 -13.48 7.97 -6.99
CA SER A 86 -13.67 7.90 -8.43
C SER A 86 -12.38 8.09 -9.21
N GLU A 87 -11.36 8.68 -8.59
CA GLU A 87 -10.03 8.85 -9.19
C GLU A 87 -9.18 7.58 -9.10
N VAL A 88 -9.58 6.63 -8.26
CA VAL A 88 -8.84 5.38 -8.09
C VAL A 88 -9.27 4.40 -9.18
N LYS A 89 -8.34 4.08 -10.09
CA LYS A 89 -8.64 3.28 -11.27
C LYS A 89 -8.64 1.77 -11.00
N LEU A 90 -7.86 1.33 -10.00
CA LEU A 90 -7.83 -0.08 -9.63
C LEU A 90 -9.02 -0.40 -8.72
N ALA A 91 -9.96 -1.18 -9.20
CA ALA A 91 -11.20 -1.49 -8.47
C ALA A 91 -10.92 -2.14 -7.12
N ALA A 92 -9.99 -3.08 -7.07
CA ALA A 92 -9.63 -3.76 -5.82
C ALA A 92 -9.06 -2.78 -4.80
N LEU A 93 -8.23 -1.82 -5.25
CA LEU A 93 -7.68 -0.80 -4.36
C LEU A 93 -8.79 0.12 -3.83
N ALA A 94 -9.71 0.55 -4.70
CA ALA A 94 -10.83 1.38 -4.30
C ALA A 94 -11.66 0.70 -3.21
N HIS A 95 -11.94 -0.60 -3.37
CA HIS A 95 -12.67 -1.38 -2.37
C HIS A 95 -11.94 -1.42 -1.03
N ARG A 96 -10.63 -1.64 -1.07
CA ARG A 96 -9.82 -1.69 0.17
C ARG A 96 -9.78 -0.33 0.86
N LEU A 97 -9.73 0.76 0.10
CA LEU A 97 -9.73 2.11 0.68
C LEU A 97 -11.06 2.46 1.33
N MET A 98 -12.15 1.83 0.90
CA MET A 98 -13.46 1.95 1.53
C MET A 98 -13.60 1.06 2.78
N GLY A 99 -12.57 0.28 3.11
CA GLY A 99 -12.62 -0.66 4.21
C GLY A 99 -13.26 -1.99 3.85
N GLU A 100 -13.57 -2.22 2.58
CA GLU A 100 -14.14 -3.49 2.12
C GLU A 100 -13.01 -4.45 1.75
N GLU A 101 -13.21 -5.73 2.08
CA GLU A 101 -12.25 -6.75 1.67
C GLU A 101 -12.46 -7.06 0.18
N ALA A 102 -11.38 -7.00 -0.59
CA ALA A 102 -11.42 -7.36 -1.99
C ALA A 102 -11.62 -8.87 -2.14
N ASP A 103 -12.36 -9.25 -3.18
CA ASP A 103 -12.50 -10.65 -3.56
C ASP A 103 -11.11 -11.22 -3.84
N PRO A 104 -10.77 -12.41 -3.28
CA PRO A 104 -9.47 -13.03 -3.57
C PRO A 104 -9.18 -13.21 -5.05
N ASP A 105 -10.20 -13.48 -5.85
CA ASP A 105 -10.04 -13.61 -7.29
C ASP A 105 -9.66 -12.27 -7.94
N GLU A 106 -10.24 -11.18 -7.45
CA GLU A 106 -9.88 -9.83 -7.92
C GLU A 106 -8.44 -9.48 -7.56
N GLN A 107 -7.98 -9.88 -6.37
CA GLN A 107 -6.61 -9.65 -5.95
C GLN A 107 -5.62 -10.39 -6.84
N VAL A 108 -5.92 -11.64 -7.16
CA VAL A 108 -5.07 -12.44 -8.06
C VAL A 108 -5.04 -11.81 -9.45
N SER A 109 -6.19 -11.39 -9.96
CA SER A 109 -6.28 -10.72 -11.24
C SER A 109 -5.49 -9.42 -11.27
N GLY A 110 -5.58 -8.64 -10.19
CA GLY A 110 -4.82 -7.40 -10.05
C GLY A 110 -3.32 -7.63 -10.05
N ASP A 111 -2.86 -8.67 -9.35
CA ASP A 111 -1.45 -9.03 -9.32
C ASP A 111 -0.95 -9.45 -10.70
N LEU A 112 -1.76 -10.16 -11.47
CA LEU A 112 -1.39 -10.55 -12.82
C LEU A 112 -1.32 -9.35 -13.77
N ASP A 113 -2.17 -8.37 -13.58
CA ASP A 113 -2.20 -7.16 -14.40
C ASP A 113 -0.96 -6.29 -14.20
N LEU A 114 -0.26 -6.45 -13.08
CA LEU A 114 0.98 -5.73 -12.82
C LEU A 114 2.17 -6.25 -13.62
N PHE A 115 2.06 -7.42 -14.17
CA PHE A 115 3.11 -8.07 -14.94
C PHE A 115 2.70 -8.24 -16.40
#